data_62c3ec3d34ceb84784aab2d54da85932
#
_entry.id   62c3ec3d34ceb84784aab2d54da85932
#
_cell.length_a   1.000
_cell.length_b   1.000
_cell.length_c   1.000
_cell.angle_alpha   90.00
_cell.angle_beta   90.00
_cell.angle_gamma   90.00
#
_symmetry.space_group_name_H-M   'P 1'
#
loop_
_entity.id
_entity.type
_entity.pdbx_description
1 polymer ?
#
loop_
_entity_poly.entity_id
_entity_poly.type
_entity_poly.pdbx_seq_one_letter_code
_entity_poly.pdbx_strand_id
1 'polypeptide(L)'
;MVTSCLVPVPLASGEIGESAGELGRCLPLVSGLTTLLPVSDVTADALDAEDQKIITLARSTRARVAASEGAAVRDETGRTYTAAAVALPSLRLSALRLAVAMAVSSGAERLEAAALVSDSEPDPGDLAAVRDLGPNAPIFHAAPDGTLRATLIP
;
A
#
# COMPACT_ATOMS: atom_id res chain seq x y z
N MET A 1 -47.67 5.22 -4.96
CA MET A 1 -47.86 3.89 -5.53
C MET A 1 -46.48 3.28 -5.67
N VAL A 2 -46.19 2.40 -4.78
CA VAL A 2 -44.89 1.69 -4.66
C VAL A 2 -45.01 0.37 -5.39
N THR A 3 -44.12 0.10 -6.34
CA THR A 3 -44.08 -1.23 -6.95
C THR A 3 -42.70 -1.83 -6.62
N SER A 4 -42.75 -2.74 -5.67
CA SER A 4 -41.65 -3.61 -5.24
C SER A 4 -41.45 -4.71 -6.29
N CYS A 5 -40.25 -4.87 -6.86
CA CYS A 5 -39.90 -6.05 -7.65
C CYS A 5 -38.96 -6.92 -6.80
N LEU A 6 -39.53 -7.98 -6.25
CA LEU A 6 -38.82 -9.11 -5.70
C LEU A 6 -38.31 -9.98 -6.86
N VAL A 7 -37.03 -10.30 -6.87
CA VAL A 7 -36.46 -11.31 -7.75
C VAL A 7 -36.16 -12.56 -6.93
N PRO A 8 -36.65 -13.75 -7.32
CA PRO A 8 -36.44 -14.99 -6.55
C PRO A 8 -35.06 -15.61 -6.84
N VAL A 9 -34.46 -16.15 -5.78
CA VAL A 9 -33.25 -16.97 -5.80
C VAL A 9 -33.65 -18.42 -6.17
N PRO A 10 -33.00 -19.10 -7.11
CA PRO A 10 -33.18 -20.55 -7.28
C PRO A 10 -32.24 -21.31 -6.33
N LEU A 11 -32.86 -22.12 -5.49
CA LEU A 11 -32.23 -23.27 -4.84
C LEU A 11 -32.05 -24.38 -5.88
N ALA A 12 -30.86 -24.93 -6.03
CA ALA A 12 -30.62 -26.20 -6.69
C ALA A 12 -29.86 -27.12 -5.72
N SER A 13 -30.60 -28.08 -5.23
CA SER A 13 -30.12 -29.28 -4.55
C SER A 13 -29.78 -30.35 -5.59
N GLY A 14 -28.86 -31.25 -5.24
CA GLY A 14 -28.61 -32.50 -5.93
C GLY A 14 -27.12 -32.67 -6.27
N GLU A 15 -26.46 -33.76 -6.09
CA GLU A 15 -26.63 -35.07 -5.47
C GLU A 15 -25.25 -35.68 -5.31
N ILE A 16 -25.15 -36.52 -4.32
CA ILE A 16 -24.00 -37.37 -3.98
C ILE A 16 -23.79 -38.42 -5.03
N GLY A 17 -22.53 -38.63 -5.44
CA GLY A 17 -22.08 -39.73 -6.26
C GLY A 17 -20.80 -40.33 -5.70
N GLU A 18 -20.98 -41.30 -4.83
CA GLU A 18 -19.94 -42.19 -4.30
C GLU A 18 -19.61 -43.26 -5.37
N SER A 19 -18.34 -43.45 -5.68
CA SER A 19 -17.88 -44.67 -6.34
C SER A 19 -16.45 -44.96 -5.95
N ALA A 20 -16.31 -46.08 -5.24
CA ALA A 20 -15.08 -46.72 -4.85
C ALA A 20 -14.49 -47.52 -6.03
N GLY A 21 -13.18 -47.72 -6.01
CA GLY A 21 -12.41 -48.60 -6.88
C GLY A 21 -10.95 -48.21 -6.90
N GLU A 22 -10.19 -48.79 -6.13
CA GLU A 22 -9.35 -49.99 -6.12
C GLU A 22 -7.95 -49.82 -6.71
N LEU A 23 -6.95 -49.98 -5.83
CA LEU A 23 -5.65 -50.65 -5.95
C LEU A 23 -4.90 -50.64 -7.30
N GLY A 24 -3.75 -49.99 -7.27
CA GLY A 24 -2.71 -50.17 -8.28
C GLY A 24 -1.35 -49.68 -7.77
N ARG A 25 -0.59 -50.63 -7.15
CA ARG A 25 0.85 -50.49 -6.86
C ARG A 25 1.62 -50.09 -8.11
N CYS A 26 2.52 -49.13 -7.97
CA CYS A 26 3.91 -49.27 -8.41
C CYS A 26 4.72 -48.04 -7.97
N LEU A 27 5.67 -48.26 -7.07
CA LEU A 27 6.83 -47.41 -6.92
C LEU A 27 7.83 -47.77 -8.01
N PRO A 28 8.56 -46.79 -8.57
CA PRO A 28 9.99 -46.90 -8.58
C PRO A 28 10.67 -45.77 -7.87
N LEU A 29 11.60 -46.14 -7.00
CA LEU A 29 12.70 -45.29 -6.56
C LEU A 29 13.42 -44.74 -7.78
N VAL A 30 13.51 -43.44 -7.88
CA VAL A 30 14.59 -42.77 -8.60
C VAL A 30 15.21 -41.76 -7.65
N SER A 31 16.36 -42.16 -7.15
CA SER A 31 17.33 -41.26 -6.57
C SER A 31 17.72 -40.21 -7.61
N GLY A 32 17.32 -39.00 -7.37
CA GLY A 32 17.74 -37.80 -8.10
C GLY A 32 17.70 -36.65 -7.13
N LEU A 33 18.82 -36.51 -6.41
CA LEU A 33 19.09 -35.38 -5.53
C LEU A 33 19.27 -34.15 -6.41
N THR A 34 18.15 -33.54 -6.85
CA THR A 34 18.16 -32.19 -7.38
C THR A 34 17.79 -31.30 -6.22
N THR A 35 18.82 -30.79 -5.55
CA THR A 35 18.70 -29.63 -4.66
C THR A 35 18.13 -28.49 -5.48
N LEU A 36 16.80 -28.40 -5.52
CA LEU A 36 16.14 -27.15 -5.86
C LEU A 36 16.49 -26.19 -4.72
N LEU A 37 17.49 -25.36 -4.98
CA LEU A 37 17.66 -24.14 -4.22
C LEU A 37 16.32 -23.45 -4.23
N PRO A 38 15.75 -23.04 -3.08
CA PRO A 38 14.61 -22.18 -3.12
C PRO A 38 15.02 -20.96 -3.93
N VAL A 39 14.36 -20.74 -5.06
CA VAL A 39 14.30 -19.43 -5.65
C VAL A 39 13.82 -18.56 -4.51
N SER A 40 14.72 -17.77 -3.97
CA SER A 40 14.36 -16.73 -3.03
C SER A 40 13.31 -15.91 -3.76
N ASP A 41 12.04 -16.14 -3.43
CA ASP A 41 11.05 -15.10 -3.57
C ASP A 41 11.74 -13.86 -3.03
N VAL A 42 11.92 -12.89 -3.91
CA VAL A 42 12.15 -11.51 -3.50
C VAL A 42 10.80 -11.09 -2.92
N THR A 43 10.48 -11.68 -1.77
CA THR A 43 9.46 -11.17 -0.90
C THR A 43 9.81 -9.71 -0.72
N ALA A 44 8.86 -8.85 -1.12
CA ALA A 44 8.86 -7.44 -0.79
C ALA A 44 9.49 -7.30 0.59
N ASP A 45 10.68 -6.69 0.62
CA ASP A 45 11.47 -6.46 1.82
C ASP A 45 10.49 -6.09 2.92
N ALA A 46 10.38 -6.89 3.95
CA ALA A 46 9.36 -6.69 4.97
C ALA A 46 9.57 -5.29 5.51
N LEU A 47 8.69 -4.36 5.11
CA LEU A 47 8.73 -2.96 5.54
C LEU A 47 8.94 -2.93 7.04
N ASP A 48 9.85 -2.12 7.50
CA ASP A 48 10.04 -1.89 8.92
C ASP A 48 8.71 -1.45 9.57
N ALA A 49 8.52 -1.79 10.82
CA ALA A 49 7.29 -1.45 11.56
C ALA A 49 7.00 0.05 11.55
N GLU A 50 8.04 0.89 11.57
CA GLU A 50 7.90 2.35 11.49
C GLU A 50 7.50 2.82 10.08
N ASP A 51 7.93 2.15 9.03
CA ASP A 51 7.53 2.44 7.66
C ASP A 51 6.08 1.99 7.39
N GLN A 52 5.68 0.84 7.91
CA GLN A 52 4.28 0.39 7.92
C GLN A 52 3.36 1.39 8.63
N LYS A 53 3.84 1.97 9.72
CA LYS A 53 3.11 2.97 10.50
C LYS A 53 2.84 4.23 9.70
N ILE A 54 3.82 4.77 8.98
CA ILE A 54 3.60 5.98 8.16
C ILE A 54 2.63 5.72 7.01
N ILE A 55 2.65 4.54 6.38
CA ILE A 55 1.65 4.14 5.38
C ILE A 55 0.25 4.10 5.99
N THR A 56 0.13 3.51 7.16
CA THR A 56 -1.16 3.43 7.89
C THR A 56 -1.69 4.81 8.25
N LEU A 57 -0.81 5.72 8.68
CA LEU A 57 -1.17 7.10 9.01
C LEU A 57 -1.61 7.90 7.77
N ALA A 58 -0.89 7.77 6.66
CA ALA A 58 -1.25 8.39 5.38
C ALA A 58 -2.64 7.93 4.91
N ARG A 59 -2.89 6.61 4.95
CA ARG A 59 -4.17 6.00 4.61
C ARG A 59 -5.31 6.52 5.51
N SER A 60 -5.09 6.54 6.82
CA SER A 60 -6.08 7.01 7.80
C SER A 60 -6.42 8.49 7.58
N THR A 61 -5.42 9.32 7.28
CA THR A 61 -5.61 10.74 7.01
C THR A 61 -6.41 10.95 5.72
N ARG A 62 -6.08 10.23 4.64
CA ARG A 62 -6.86 10.23 3.39
C ARG A 62 -8.32 9.88 3.63
N ALA A 63 -8.57 8.78 4.35
CA ALA A 63 -9.92 8.28 4.60
C ALA A 63 -10.76 9.24 5.45
N ARG A 64 -10.16 9.86 6.46
CA ARG A 64 -10.86 10.76 7.39
C ARG A 64 -11.46 11.97 6.70
N VAL A 65 -10.82 12.49 5.66
CA VAL A 65 -11.27 13.68 4.93
C VAL A 65 -11.77 13.37 3.52
N ALA A 66 -11.87 12.09 3.17
CA ALA A 66 -12.30 11.60 1.86
C ALA A 66 -11.52 12.25 0.70
N ALA A 67 -10.21 12.49 0.89
CA ALA A 67 -9.36 13.10 -0.12
C ALA A 67 -8.91 12.09 -1.19
N SER A 68 -8.46 12.58 -2.35
CA SER A 68 -7.85 11.76 -3.40
C SER A 68 -6.55 11.13 -2.93
N GLU A 69 -5.78 11.86 -2.10
CA GLU A 69 -4.45 11.49 -1.64
C GLU A 69 -4.29 11.72 -0.14
N GLY A 70 -3.49 10.89 0.50
CA GLY A 70 -3.02 11.07 1.85
C GLY A 70 -1.52 10.81 1.92
N ALA A 71 -0.81 11.57 2.73
CA ALA A 71 0.63 11.41 2.91
C ALA A 71 1.03 11.47 4.38
N ALA A 72 2.17 10.87 4.68
CA ALA A 72 2.85 11.00 5.95
C ALA A 72 4.35 11.06 5.71
N VAL A 73 5.05 11.93 6.43
CA VAL A 73 6.51 12.02 6.41
C VAL A 73 7.06 11.90 7.83
N ARG A 74 8.22 11.27 7.97
CA ARG A 74 8.94 11.12 9.23
C ARG A 74 10.23 11.92 9.18
N ASP A 75 10.47 12.73 10.22
CA ASP A 75 11.69 13.51 10.36
C ASP A 75 12.80 12.72 11.08
N GLU A 76 13.98 13.32 11.15
CA GLU A 76 15.18 12.75 11.82
C GLU A 76 15.01 12.55 13.31
N THR A 77 13.99 13.12 13.93
CA THR A 77 13.65 12.93 15.34
C THR A 77 12.60 11.86 15.59
N GLY A 78 12.09 11.23 14.50
CA GLY A 78 11.03 10.24 14.55
C GLY A 78 9.62 10.81 14.63
N ARG A 79 9.45 12.14 14.54
CA ARG A 79 8.13 12.77 14.47
C ARG A 79 7.51 12.52 13.11
N THR A 80 6.19 12.33 13.11
CA THR A 80 5.45 12.07 11.89
C THR A 80 4.44 13.18 11.61
N TYR A 81 4.46 13.70 10.40
CA TYR A 81 3.53 14.73 9.91
C TYR A 81 2.63 14.10 8.85
N THR A 82 1.32 14.25 9.01
CA THR A 82 0.33 13.66 8.11
C THR A 82 -0.51 14.73 7.45
N ALA A 83 -0.73 14.59 6.16
CA ALA A 83 -1.55 15.52 5.38
C ALA A 83 -2.43 14.80 4.37
N ALA A 84 -3.45 15.46 3.91
CA ALA A 84 -4.28 15.06 2.79
C ALA A 84 -4.24 16.14 1.71
N ALA A 85 -4.53 15.78 0.47
CA ALA A 85 -4.58 16.75 -0.62
C ALA A 85 -5.61 17.85 -0.35
N VAL A 86 -5.23 19.08 -0.67
CA VAL A 86 -6.08 20.27 -0.55
C VAL A 86 -6.41 20.81 -1.93
N ALA A 87 -7.69 20.98 -2.22
CA ALA A 87 -8.18 21.49 -3.49
C ALA A 87 -9.20 22.62 -3.29
N LEU A 88 -8.68 23.79 -2.91
CA LEU A 88 -9.46 25.01 -2.81
C LEU A 88 -9.32 25.86 -4.09
N PRO A 89 -10.23 26.77 -4.39
CA PRO A 89 -10.09 27.67 -5.54
C PRO A 89 -8.78 28.45 -5.58
N SER A 90 -8.30 28.90 -4.41
CA SER A 90 -7.08 29.70 -4.25
C SER A 90 -5.87 28.89 -3.77
N LEU A 91 -6.02 27.61 -3.39
CA LEU A 91 -4.93 26.82 -2.84
C LEU A 91 -5.06 25.36 -3.28
N ARG A 92 -4.10 24.89 -4.06
CA ARG A 92 -4.00 23.50 -4.45
C ARG A 92 -2.65 22.92 -4.03
N LEU A 93 -2.68 21.94 -3.16
CA LEU A 93 -1.49 21.23 -2.68
C LEU A 93 -1.74 19.74 -2.70
N SER A 94 -0.78 18.99 -3.20
CA SER A 94 -0.75 17.54 -3.04
C SER A 94 -0.56 17.18 -1.56
N ALA A 95 -0.96 15.99 -1.19
CA ALA A 95 -0.80 15.51 0.18
C ALA A 95 0.66 15.49 0.61
N LEU A 96 1.56 15.07 -0.30
CA LEU A 96 2.98 14.94 0.01
C LEU A 96 3.66 16.29 0.22
N ARG A 97 3.42 17.26 -0.67
CA ARG A 97 3.94 18.64 -0.50
C ARG A 97 3.46 19.29 0.79
N LEU A 98 2.19 19.07 1.14
CA LEU A 98 1.64 19.63 2.37
C LEU A 98 2.28 18.97 3.61
N ALA A 99 2.50 17.65 3.61
CA ALA A 99 3.17 16.95 4.70
C ALA A 99 4.62 17.44 4.88
N VAL A 100 5.36 17.62 3.77
CA VAL A 100 6.71 18.20 3.78
C VAL A 100 6.69 19.64 4.33
N ALA A 101 5.76 20.48 3.87
CA ALA A 101 5.62 21.85 4.35
C ALA A 101 5.32 21.90 5.86
N MET A 102 4.51 20.99 6.38
CA MET A 102 4.23 20.85 7.81
C MET A 102 5.48 20.45 8.60
N ALA A 103 6.28 19.52 8.09
CA ALA A 103 7.53 19.12 8.71
C ALA A 103 8.50 20.30 8.79
N VAL A 104 8.75 20.99 7.67
CA VAL A 104 9.62 22.18 7.61
C VAL A 104 9.13 23.29 8.55
N SER A 105 7.84 23.60 8.53
CA SER A 105 7.26 24.62 9.40
C SER A 105 7.32 24.28 10.90
N SER A 106 7.50 22.98 11.20
CA SER A 106 7.66 22.47 12.57
C SER A 106 9.14 22.35 13.00
N GLY A 107 10.07 22.75 12.11
CA GLY A 107 11.51 22.75 12.39
C GLY A 107 12.24 21.46 12.04
N ALA A 108 11.66 20.59 11.21
CA ALA A 108 12.39 19.42 10.68
C ALA A 108 13.50 19.88 9.73
N GLU A 109 14.70 19.37 9.92
CA GLU A 109 15.88 19.69 9.10
C GLU A 109 16.10 18.61 8.02
N ARG A 110 15.57 17.38 8.24
CA ARG A 110 15.72 16.27 7.33
C ARG A 110 14.53 15.32 7.41
N LEU A 111 14.27 14.61 6.30
CA LEU A 111 13.31 13.50 6.28
C LEU A 111 14.06 12.16 6.27
N GLU A 112 13.55 11.20 7.04
CA GLU A 112 14.00 9.81 7.03
C GLU A 112 13.20 8.95 6.07
N ALA A 113 11.88 9.17 5.99
CA ALA A 113 10.97 8.43 5.13
C ALA A 113 9.70 9.21 4.82
N ALA A 114 9.06 8.88 3.71
CA ALA A 114 7.78 9.42 3.32
C ALA A 114 6.84 8.30 2.83
N ALA A 115 5.54 8.48 3.00
CA ALA A 115 4.52 7.60 2.46
C ALA A 115 3.45 8.43 1.73
N LEU A 116 3.04 7.95 0.58
CA LEU A 116 1.93 8.49 -0.21
C LEU A 116 0.92 7.38 -0.47
N VAL A 117 -0.33 7.64 -0.15
CA VAL A 117 -1.46 6.76 -0.45
C VAL A 117 -2.34 7.43 -1.49
N SER A 118 -2.33 6.92 -2.71
CA SER A 118 -3.09 7.46 -3.84
C SER A 118 -3.43 6.38 -4.87
N ASP A 119 -4.41 6.68 -5.73
CA ASP A 119 -4.72 5.85 -6.89
C ASP A 119 -3.79 6.13 -8.07
N SER A 120 -3.28 7.36 -8.18
CA SER A 120 -2.38 7.82 -9.23
C SER A 120 -0.91 7.79 -8.78
N GLU A 121 -0.01 7.82 -9.75
CA GLU A 121 1.42 7.95 -9.46
C GLU A 121 1.74 9.33 -8.88
N PRO A 122 2.80 9.42 -8.04
CA PRO A 122 3.26 10.68 -7.48
C PRO A 122 3.71 11.65 -8.58
N ASP A 123 3.37 12.92 -8.41
CA ASP A 123 3.82 13.98 -9.31
C ASP A 123 5.34 14.19 -9.14
N PRO A 124 6.10 14.45 -10.23
CA PRO A 124 7.54 14.74 -10.13
C PRO A 124 7.89 15.86 -9.16
N GLY A 125 7.02 16.85 -9.00
CA GLY A 125 7.21 17.92 -8.04
C GLY A 125 6.99 17.49 -6.59
N ASP A 126 6.27 16.41 -6.35
CA ASP A 126 6.13 15.81 -5.02
C ASP A 126 7.43 15.11 -4.60
N LEU A 127 8.03 14.39 -5.55
CA LEU A 127 9.33 13.76 -5.36
C LEU A 127 10.42 14.82 -5.13
N ALA A 128 10.39 15.92 -5.89
CA ALA A 128 11.31 17.02 -5.72
C ALA A 128 11.20 17.66 -4.30
N ALA A 129 9.99 17.86 -3.80
CA ALA A 129 9.77 18.41 -2.45
C ALA A 129 10.35 17.51 -1.34
N VAL A 130 10.25 16.20 -1.49
CA VAL A 130 10.89 15.24 -0.55
C VAL A 130 12.40 15.29 -0.69
N ARG A 131 12.92 15.33 -1.93
CA ARG A 131 14.37 15.39 -2.22
C ARG A 131 15.05 16.59 -1.59
N ASP A 132 14.40 17.74 -1.62
CA ASP A 132 14.94 18.98 -1.06
C ASP A 132 15.27 18.85 0.43
N LEU A 133 14.51 18.03 1.17
CA LEU A 133 14.68 17.83 2.60
C LEU A 133 15.28 16.47 2.97
N GLY A 134 15.15 15.48 2.08
CA GLY A 134 15.66 14.12 2.29
C GLY A 134 16.05 13.44 0.98
N PRO A 135 17.25 13.72 0.42
CA PRO A 135 17.65 13.19 -0.90
C PRO A 135 17.76 11.66 -0.97
N ASN A 136 17.83 10.99 0.17
CA ASN A 136 17.87 9.53 0.27
C ASN A 136 16.66 8.96 1.00
N ALA A 137 15.66 9.77 1.33
CA ALA A 137 14.49 9.32 2.05
C ALA A 137 13.61 8.46 1.14
N PRO A 138 13.34 7.18 1.45
CA PRO A 138 12.44 6.36 0.65
C PRO A 138 11.01 6.94 0.68
N ILE A 139 10.36 6.90 -0.48
CA ILE A 139 8.95 7.26 -0.62
C ILE A 139 8.17 5.99 -0.90
N PHE A 140 7.35 5.58 0.05
CA PHE A 140 6.48 4.41 -0.07
C PHE A 140 5.17 4.82 -0.74
N HIS A 141 5.01 4.47 -2.01
CA HIS A 141 3.76 4.65 -2.71
C HIS A 141 2.86 3.45 -2.50
N ALA A 142 1.72 3.65 -1.87
CA ALA A 142 0.74 2.63 -1.57
C ALA A 142 -0.63 2.94 -2.20
N ALA A 143 -1.37 1.88 -2.49
CA ALA A 143 -2.76 1.96 -2.93
C ALA A 143 -3.68 2.43 -1.78
N PRO A 144 -4.92 2.83 -2.06
CA PRO A 144 -5.90 3.24 -1.05
C PRO A 144 -6.21 2.19 0.02
N ASP A 145 -6.03 0.92 -0.30
CA ASP A 145 -6.17 -0.21 0.64
C ASP A 145 -4.95 -0.36 1.58
N GLY A 146 -3.85 0.33 1.28
CA GLY A 146 -2.59 0.27 2.01
C GLY A 146 -1.56 -0.70 1.42
N THR A 147 -1.88 -1.36 0.30
CA THR A 147 -0.93 -2.25 -0.39
C THR A 147 0.20 -1.42 -1.00
N LEU A 148 1.45 -1.74 -0.66
CA LEU A 148 2.62 -1.10 -1.26
C LEU A 148 2.68 -1.40 -2.76
N ARG A 149 2.77 -0.36 -3.58
CA ARG A 149 2.93 -0.45 -5.04
C ARG A 149 4.37 -0.28 -5.47
N ALA A 150 5.07 0.67 -4.86
CA ALA A 150 6.45 0.98 -5.21
C ALA A 150 7.17 1.66 -4.04
N THR A 151 8.47 1.49 -3.99
CA THR A 151 9.38 2.30 -3.15
C THR A 151 10.24 3.14 -4.10
N LEU A 152 10.15 4.44 -3.97
CA LEU A 152 10.84 5.41 -4.81
C LEU A 152 11.94 6.09 -3.99
N ILE A 153 13.08 6.34 -4.63
CA ILE A 153 14.11 7.21 -4.07
C ILE A 153 14.08 8.49 -4.89
N PRO A 154 13.88 9.67 -4.25
CA PRO A 154 13.65 10.92 -4.97
C PRO A 154 14.90 11.50 -5.64
#